data_20a9cbe3f7ded8436e4ce3b0a60c9c44
#
_entry.id   20a9cbe3f7ded8436e4ce3b0a60c9c44
#
_cell.length_a   1.000
_cell.length_b   1.000
_cell.length_c   1.000
_cell.angle_alpha   90.00
_cell.angle_beta   90.00
_cell.angle_gamma   90.00
#
_symmetry.space_group_name_H-M   'P 1'
#
loop_
_entity.id
_entity.type
_entity.pdbx_description
1 polymer ?
#
loop_
_entity_poly.entity_id
_entity_poly.type
_entity_poly.pdbx_seq_one_letter_code
_entity_poly.pdbx_strand_id
1 'polypeptide(L)'
;MSQHIKHGCDHIFFIGFLGAGKSTLARNVGTMFKRRFIDTDRLVVRRCGKSVTEIFATEGEDRFRELETSALRSLQSERSLLVSCGGGIVETPVNIELMHEMGTCVYLEGDFEDSIRQIRRSDTRPDFRSPEHAARLFEHRRPLYRQAADLTLDIRNKSFEDVSYLCAEMLLERGLL
;
A
#
# COMPACT_ATOMS: atom_id res chain seq x y z
N MET A 1 -5.93 -8.44 -24.30
CA MET A 1 -6.48 -7.39 -23.43
C MET A 1 -7.58 -8.02 -22.60
N SER A 2 -7.25 -8.48 -21.39
CA SER A 2 -8.23 -9.08 -20.48
C SER A 2 -9.01 -7.92 -19.83
N GLN A 3 -10.27 -7.76 -20.16
CA GLN A 3 -11.16 -6.87 -19.43
C GLN A 3 -11.43 -7.53 -18.08
N HIS A 4 -10.68 -7.13 -17.05
CA HIS A 4 -11.06 -7.46 -15.69
C HIS A 4 -12.38 -6.76 -15.40
N ILE A 5 -13.40 -7.55 -15.12
CA ILE A 5 -14.70 -7.04 -14.66
C ILE A 5 -14.46 -6.44 -13.29
N LYS A 6 -14.24 -5.13 -13.24
CA LYS A 6 -14.13 -4.38 -11.98
C LYS A 6 -15.48 -4.50 -11.28
N HIS A 7 -15.50 -4.93 -10.04
CA HIS A 7 -16.71 -5.04 -9.21
C HIS A 7 -17.35 -3.68 -8.86
N GLY A 8 -17.04 -2.60 -9.60
CA GLY A 8 -17.57 -1.26 -9.39
C GLY A 8 -17.20 -0.64 -8.03
N CYS A 9 -16.13 -1.13 -7.39
CA CYS A 9 -15.65 -0.57 -6.14
C CYS A 9 -14.84 0.72 -6.35
N ASP A 10 -14.14 0.84 -7.50
CA ASP A 10 -13.34 2.00 -7.92
C ASP A 10 -12.33 2.46 -6.86
N HIS A 11 -11.71 1.49 -6.16
CA HIS A 11 -10.67 1.78 -5.20
C HIS A 11 -9.34 2.15 -5.88
N ILE A 12 -8.52 2.93 -5.19
CA ILE A 12 -7.14 3.17 -5.58
C ILE A 12 -6.25 2.62 -4.48
N PHE A 13 -5.45 1.63 -4.81
CA PHE A 13 -4.52 0.95 -3.90
C PHE A 13 -3.12 1.53 -4.08
N PHE A 14 -2.58 2.15 -3.04
CA PHE A 14 -1.20 2.60 -3.03
C PHE A 14 -0.31 1.49 -2.47
N ILE A 15 0.56 0.94 -3.32
CA ILE A 15 1.52 -0.10 -2.99
C ILE A 15 2.96 0.44 -3.07
N GLY A 16 3.88 -0.22 -2.41
CA GLY A 16 5.28 0.19 -2.37
C GLY A 16 5.95 -0.12 -1.04
N PHE A 17 7.23 0.10 -0.97
CA PHE A 17 8.05 -0.26 0.18
C PHE A 17 7.70 0.54 1.45
N LEU A 18 8.21 0.07 2.59
CA LEU A 18 8.14 0.78 3.86
C LEU A 18 8.74 2.18 3.71
N GLY A 19 8.13 3.17 4.33
CA GLY A 19 8.63 4.56 4.25
C GLY A 19 8.36 5.29 2.93
N ALA A 20 7.75 4.67 1.91
CA ALA A 20 7.41 5.33 0.64
C ALA A 20 6.31 6.41 0.73
N GLY A 21 5.71 6.62 1.91
CA GLY A 21 4.72 7.69 2.11
C GLY A 21 3.29 7.36 1.69
N LYS A 22 2.95 6.09 1.46
CA LYS A 22 1.62 5.64 1.01
C LYS A 22 0.46 6.20 1.83
N SER A 23 0.53 6.12 3.16
CA SER A 23 -0.54 6.60 4.06
C SER A 23 -0.66 8.13 4.04
N THR A 24 0.45 8.85 3.89
CA THR A 24 0.46 10.31 3.74
C THR A 24 -0.18 10.70 2.41
N LEU A 25 0.21 10.03 1.32
CA LEU A 25 -0.35 10.26 -0.01
C LEU A 25 -1.86 10.00 -0.05
N ALA A 26 -2.30 8.83 0.46
CA ALA A 26 -3.71 8.47 0.51
C ALA A 26 -4.55 9.50 1.27
N ARG A 27 -4.02 10.02 2.38
CA ARG A 27 -4.67 11.07 3.18
C ARG A 27 -4.74 12.40 2.43
N ASN A 28 -3.62 12.83 1.83
CA ASN A 28 -3.56 14.11 1.10
C ASN A 28 -4.52 14.10 -0.09
N VAL A 29 -4.45 13.10 -0.95
CA VAL A 29 -5.36 12.95 -2.09
C VAL A 29 -6.81 12.80 -1.61
N GLY A 30 -7.03 12.05 -0.51
CA GLY A 30 -8.35 11.93 0.09
C GLY A 30 -8.94 13.27 0.56
N THR A 31 -8.11 14.13 1.11
CA THR A 31 -8.52 15.50 1.50
C THR A 31 -8.84 16.35 0.29
N MET A 32 -8.00 16.31 -0.76
CA MET A 32 -8.18 17.10 -1.99
C MET A 32 -9.49 16.74 -2.71
N PHE A 33 -9.86 15.46 -2.77
CA PHE A 33 -11.01 14.96 -3.53
C PHE A 33 -12.18 14.49 -2.68
N LYS A 34 -12.15 14.75 -1.37
CA LYS A 34 -13.19 14.32 -0.40
C LYS A 34 -13.48 12.82 -0.45
N ARG A 35 -12.45 12.01 -0.73
CA ARG A 35 -12.53 10.55 -0.71
C ARG A 35 -12.00 10.00 0.61
N ARG A 36 -12.66 8.98 1.13
CA ARG A 36 -12.21 8.28 2.35
C ARG A 36 -10.91 7.54 2.07
N PHE A 37 -9.97 7.58 3.02
CA PHE A 37 -8.79 6.75 2.97
C PHE A 37 -8.80 5.68 4.07
N ILE A 38 -8.19 4.53 3.75
CA ILE A 38 -8.01 3.39 4.66
C ILE A 38 -6.55 2.95 4.59
N ASP A 39 -6.02 2.51 5.73
CA ASP A 39 -4.72 1.85 5.84
C ASP A 39 -4.97 0.39 6.24
N THR A 40 -4.46 -0.56 5.45
CA THR A 40 -4.73 -2.00 5.65
C THR A 40 -4.15 -2.52 6.96
N ASP A 41 -2.95 -2.07 7.36
CA ASP A 41 -2.34 -2.46 8.63
C ASP A 41 -3.19 -1.99 9.81
N ARG A 42 -3.67 -0.73 9.75
CA ARG A 42 -4.60 -0.21 10.77
C ARG A 42 -5.94 -0.93 10.79
N LEU A 43 -6.41 -1.39 9.63
CA LEU A 43 -7.65 -2.17 9.55
C LEU A 43 -7.49 -3.52 10.23
N VAL A 44 -6.35 -4.20 10.02
CA VAL A 44 -5.99 -5.44 10.72
C VAL A 44 -5.96 -5.21 12.24
N VAL A 45 -5.18 -4.21 12.68
CA VAL A 45 -5.06 -3.85 14.12
C VAL A 45 -6.42 -3.59 14.77
N ARG A 46 -7.29 -2.83 14.10
CA ARG A 46 -8.63 -2.52 14.62
C ARG A 46 -9.52 -3.75 14.77
N ARG A 47 -9.35 -4.75 13.88
CA ARG A 47 -10.17 -5.97 13.90
C ARG A 47 -9.71 -6.99 14.92
N CYS A 48 -8.40 -7.16 15.08
CA CYS A 48 -7.87 -8.17 15.99
C CYS A 48 -7.50 -7.63 17.39
N GLY A 49 -7.48 -6.30 17.57
CA GLY A 49 -7.14 -5.66 18.84
C GLY A 49 -5.66 -5.76 19.22
N LYS A 50 -4.81 -6.25 18.34
CA LYS A 50 -3.36 -6.40 18.53
C LYS A 50 -2.60 -5.55 17.52
N SER A 51 -1.44 -5.01 17.91
CA SER A 51 -0.54 -4.36 16.97
C SER A 51 0.06 -5.36 15.98
N VAL A 52 0.52 -4.86 14.82
CA VAL A 52 1.22 -5.69 13.82
C VAL A 52 2.40 -6.42 14.46
N THR A 53 3.20 -5.73 15.29
CA THR A 53 4.34 -6.31 16.01
C THR A 53 3.92 -7.45 16.94
N GLU A 54 2.82 -7.28 17.68
CA GLU A 54 2.29 -8.32 18.56
C GLU A 54 1.81 -9.55 17.79
N ILE A 55 1.12 -9.35 16.64
CA ILE A 55 0.67 -10.46 15.79
C ILE A 55 1.88 -11.26 15.29
N PHE A 56 2.90 -10.59 14.76
CA PHE A 56 4.13 -11.25 14.30
C PHE A 56 4.83 -12.01 15.43
N ALA A 57 4.90 -11.44 16.63
CA ALA A 57 5.57 -12.05 17.78
C ALA A 57 4.82 -13.24 18.36
N THR A 58 3.48 -13.19 18.38
CA THR A 58 2.65 -14.20 19.08
C THR A 58 2.01 -15.23 18.15
N GLU A 59 1.73 -14.87 16.91
CA GLU A 59 0.97 -15.70 15.96
C GLU A 59 1.74 -15.97 14.66
N GLY A 60 2.82 -15.23 14.41
CA GLY A 60 3.69 -15.39 13.23
C GLY A 60 3.23 -14.64 11.98
N GLU A 61 4.09 -14.66 10.96
CA GLU A 61 3.86 -13.94 9.70
C GLU A 61 2.68 -14.52 8.91
N ASP A 62 2.54 -15.83 8.83
CA ASP A 62 1.45 -16.50 8.08
C ASP A 62 0.08 -16.03 8.57
N ARG A 63 -0.08 -15.94 9.89
CA ARG A 63 -1.31 -15.43 10.50
C ARG A 63 -1.57 -13.97 10.14
N PHE A 64 -0.54 -13.15 10.15
CA PHE A 64 -0.67 -11.75 9.71
C PHE A 64 -1.12 -11.67 8.25
N ARG A 65 -0.57 -12.49 7.34
CA ARG A 65 -0.98 -12.53 5.92
C ARG A 65 -2.44 -12.96 5.73
N GLU A 66 -2.92 -13.91 6.51
CA GLU A 66 -4.35 -14.27 6.52
C GLU A 66 -5.23 -13.08 6.94
N LEU A 67 -4.85 -12.38 8.01
CA LEU A 67 -5.57 -11.21 8.50
C LEU A 67 -5.53 -10.06 7.49
N GLU A 68 -4.40 -9.83 6.85
CA GLU A 68 -4.22 -8.84 5.78
C GLU A 68 -5.15 -9.14 4.59
N THR A 69 -5.21 -10.39 4.12
CA THR A 69 -6.12 -10.83 3.06
C THR A 69 -7.59 -10.68 3.47
N SER A 70 -7.94 -11.05 4.70
CA SER A 70 -9.29 -10.90 5.23
C SER A 70 -9.69 -9.42 5.32
N ALA A 71 -8.78 -8.54 5.75
CA ALA A 71 -9.01 -7.11 5.79
C ALA A 71 -9.23 -6.55 4.39
N LEU A 72 -8.42 -6.96 3.41
CA LEU A 72 -8.55 -6.55 2.02
C LEU A 72 -9.89 -6.98 1.43
N ARG A 73 -10.31 -8.24 1.63
CA ARG A 73 -11.61 -8.76 1.14
C ARG A 73 -12.79 -7.96 1.66
N SER A 74 -12.73 -7.43 2.87
CA SER A 74 -13.83 -6.65 3.43
C SER A 74 -14.06 -5.32 2.72
N LEU A 75 -13.11 -4.86 1.92
CA LEU A 75 -13.28 -3.63 1.14
C LEU A 75 -14.18 -3.83 -0.08
N GLN A 76 -14.50 -5.07 -0.46
CA GLN A 76 -15.42 -5.38 -1.57
C GLN A 76 -16.82 -4.77 -1.38
N SER A 77 -17.25 -4.53 -0.15
CA SER A 77 -18.53 -3.88 0.16
C SER A 77 -18.47 -2.35 0.17
N GLU A 78 -17.28 -1.76 0.07
CA GLU A 78 -17.04 -0.33 0.06
C GLU A 78 -16.87 0.21 -1.36
N ARG A 79 -16.85 1.54 -1.50
CA ARG A 79 -16.66 2.19 -2.79
C ARG A 79 -15.73 3.38 -2.70
N SER A 80 -15.02 3.61 -3.80
CA SER A 80 -14.20 4.81 -4.04
C SER A 80 -13.23 5.14 -2.91
N LEU A 81 -12.59 4.11 -2.33
CA LEU A 81 -11.60 4.29 -1.28
C LEU A 81 -10.21 4.58 -1.86
N LEU A 82 -9.43 5.34 -1.10
CA LEU A 82 -7.98 5.44 -1.25
C LEU A 82 -7.34 4.52 -0.20
N VAL A 83 -6.67 3.48 -0.63
CA VAL A 83 -6.19 2.41 0.25
C VAL A 83 -4.67 2.42 0.32
N SER A 84 -4.12 2.76 1.49
CA SER A 84 -2.70 2.55 1.77
C SER A 84 -2.47 1.10 2.17
N CYS A 85 -1.71 0.37 1.37
CA CYS A 85 -1.44 -1.04 1.60
C CYS A 85 -0.18 -1.25 2.45
N GLY A 86 -0.20 -2.27 3.31
CA GLY A 86 0.99 -2.77 3.99
C GLY A 86 2.08 -3.15 2.98
N GLY A 87 3.37 -2.97 3.36
CA GLY A 87 4.48 -3.19 2.43
C GLY A 87 4.59 -4.62 1.88
N GLY A 88 4.11 -5.61 2.61
CA GLY A 88 4.15 -7.01 2.19
C GLY A 88 2.89 -7.52 1.49
N ILE A 89 1.92 -6.68 1.21
CA ILE A 89 0.63 -7.10 0.62
C ILE A 89 0.80 -7.85 -0.72
N VAL A 90 1.83 -7.51 -1.48
CA VAL A 90 2.15 -8.10 -2.79
C VAL A 90 2.81 -9.47 -2.70
N GLU A 91 3.21 -9.93 -1.51
CA GLU A 91 3.79 -11.27 -1.32
C GLU A 91 2.73 -12.38 -1.36
N THR A 92 1.46 -12.02 -1.21
CA THR A 92 0.33 -12.94 -1.28
C THR A 92 -0.40 -12.77 -2.63
N PRO A 93 -0.26 -13.70 -3.58
CA PRO A 93 -0.82 -13.53 -4.95
C PRO A 93 -2.31 -13.22 -4.97
N VAL A 94 -3.10 -13.86 -4.10
CA VAL A 94 -4.55 -13.58 -4.01
C VAL A 94 -4.86 -12.13 -3.63
N ASN A 95 -3.97 -11.44 -2.93
CA ASN A 95 -4.18 -10.02 -2.62
C ASN A 95 -4.05 -9.16 -3.88
N ILE A 96 -3.14 -9.51 -4.78
CA ILE A 96 -2.96 -8.80 -6.07
C ILE A 96 -4.23 -8.97 -6.91
N GLU A 97 -4.76 -10.20 -7.00
CA GLU A 97 -6.01 -10.47 -7.71
C GLU A 97 -7.17 -9.66 -7.14
N LEU A 98 -7.34 -9.68 -5.81
CA LEU A 98 -8.38 -8.91 -5.11
C LEU A 98 -8.27 -7.39 -5.35
N MET A 99 -7.06 -6.85 -5.34
CA MET A 99 -6.86 -5.42 -5.62
C MET A 99 -7.26 -5.07 -7.06
N HIS A 100 -6.87 -5.87 -8.04
CA HIS A 100 -7.23 -5.67 -9.45
C HIS A 100 -8.74 -5.83 -9.70
N GLU A 101 -9.42 -6.75 -9.00
CA GLU A 101 -10.88 -6.88 -9.05
C GLU A 101 -11.60 -5.65 -8.53
N MET A 102 -11.07 -5.01 -7.49
CA MET A 102 -11.71 -3.89 -6.78
C MET A 102 -11.30 -2.50 -7.28
N GLY A 103 -10.18 -2.37 -8.02
CA GLY A 103 -9.73 -1.05 -8.41
C GLY A 103 -8.41 -1.01 -9.17
N THR A 104 -7.65 0.02 -8.92
CA THR A 104 -6.40 0.35 -9.61
C THR A 104 -5.24 0.39 -8.63
N CYS A 105 -4.15 -0.31 -8.94
CA CYS A 105 -2.93 -0.35 -8.13
C CYS A 105 -1.93 0.72 -8.60
N VAL A 106 -1.55 1.61 -7.70
CA VAL A 106 -0.54 2.66 -7.92
C VAL A 106 0.70 2.33 -7.12
N TYR A 107 1.79 2.02 -7.80
CA TYR A 107 3.08 1.78 -7.17
C TYR A 107 3.84 3.09 -6.94
N LEU A 108 4.22 3.35 -5.70
CA LEU A 108 5.12 4.44 -5.34
C LEU A 108 6.56 3.94 -5.46
N GLU A 109 7.21 4.25 -6.57
CA GLU A 109 8.59 3.84 -6.84
C GLU A 109 9.57 4.87 -6.28
N GLY A 110 10.26 4.49 -5.21
CA GLY A 110 11.29 5.30 -4.56
C GLY A 110 12.61 4.57 -4.42
N ASP A 111 13.62 5.25 -3.88
CA ASP A 111 14.91 4.68 -3.56
C ASP A 111 14.93 4.07 -2.16
N PHE A 112 15.79 3.07 -1.98
CA PHE A 112 15.97 2.38 -0.70
C PHE A 112 16.43 3.35 0.40
N GLU A 113 17.40 4.23 0.09
CA GLU A 113 17.96 5.19 1.03
C GLU A 113 16.92 6.16 1.58
N ASP A 114 16.00 6.62 0.74
CA ASP A 114 14.89 7.49 1.14
C ASP A 114 13.93 6.75 2.07
N SER A 115 13.63 5.50 1.75
CA SER A 115 12.80 4.63 2.57
C SER A 115 13.39 4.41 3.96
N ILE A 116 14.70 4.13 4.04
CA ILE A 116 15.40 3.95 5.32
C ILE A 116 15.42 5.21 6.17
N ARG A 117 15.62 6.38 5.55
CA ARG A 117 15.56 7.68 6.27
C ARG A 117 14.19 7.91 6.90
N GLN A 118 13.12 7.55 6.22
CA GLN A 118 11.76 7.68 6.74
C GLN A 118 11.45 6.66 7.86
N ILE A 119 11.93 5.42 7.74
CA ILE A 119 11.72 4.36 8.73
C ILE A 119 12.42 4.70 10.07
N ARG A 120 13.66 5.19 10.05
CA ARG A 120 14.41 5.59 11.26
C ARG A 120 13.70 6.65 12.11
N ARG A 121 12.73 7.35 11.53
CA ARG A 121 11.90 8.34 12.24
C ARG A 121 10.62 7.74 12.86
N SER A 122 10.26 6.49 12.49
CA SER A 122 8.98 5.85 12.87
C SER A 122 9.15 4.43 13.45
N ASP A 123 9.94 4.27 14.41
CA ASP A 123 10.62 3.16 15.06
C ASP A 123 9.79 1.93 15.53
N THR A 124 8.90 1.31 14.75
CA THR A 124 8.08 0.18 15.29
C THR A 124 7.66 -0.90 14.30
N ARG A 125 8.40 -1.17 13.21
CA ARG A 125 7.93 -2.17 12.23
C ARG A 125 8.72 -3.48 12.30
N PRO A 126 8.04 -4.67 12.38
CA PRO A 126 8.68 -5.98 12.46
C PRO A 126 9.58 -6.30 11.24
N ASP A 127 9.26 -5.73 10.08
CA ASP A 127 10.03 -5.88 8.83
C ASP A 127 11.40 -5.15 8.87
N PHE A 128 11.62 -4.26 9.83
CA PHE A 128 12.89 -3.54 9.99
C PHE A 128 13.73 -4.13 11.12
N ARG A 129 14.33 -5.30 10.89
CA ARG A 129 15.23 -5.96 11.85
C ARG A 129 16.66 -5.43 11.79
N SER A 130 17.15 -5.11 10.60
CA SER A 130 18.45 -4.49 10.33
C SER A 130 18.44 -3.83 8.94
N PRO A 131 19.37 -2.88 8.67
CA PRO A 131 19.51 -2.30 7.33
C PRO A 131 19.73 -3.34 6.23
N GLU A 132 20.51 -4.40 6.50
CA GLU A 132 20.79 -5.46 5.54
C GLU A 132 19.54 -6.31 5.27
N HIS A 133 18.74 -6.58 6.30
CA HIS A 133 17.46 -7.27 6.13
C HIS A 133 16.49 -6.42 5.30
N ALA A 134 16.39 -5.13 5.60
CA ALA A 134 15.54 -4.21 4.86
C ALA A 134 15.98 -4.08 3.38
N ALA A 135 17.29 -4.08 3.09
CA ALA A 135 17.81 -4.04 1.72
C ALA A 135 17.41 -5.31 0.94
N ARG A 136 17.58 -6.51 1.53
CA ARG A 136 17.13 -7.77 0.91
C ARG A 136 15.63 -7.77 0.65
N LEU A 137 14.85 -7.28 1.61
CA LEU A 137 13.39 -7.20 1.49
C LEU A 137 12.97 -6.22 0.39
N PHE A 138 13.66 -5.08 0.26
CA PHE A 138 13.44 -4.12 -0.81
C PHE A 138 13.68 -4.74 -2.19
N GLU A 139 14.82 -5.39 -2.40
CA GLU A 139 15.15 -6.04 -3.67
C GLU A 139 14.19 -7.19 -4.00
N HIS A 140 13.75 -7.95 -2.99
CA HIS A 140 12.76 -9.00 -3.16
C HIS A 140 11.38 -8.45 -3.59
N ARG A 141 10.90 -7.38 -2.93
CA ARG A 141 9.55 -6.85 -3.15
C ARG A 141 9.44 -5.94 -4.37
N ARG A 142 10.52 -5.29 -4.78
CA ARG A 142 10.51 -4.35 -5.90
C ARG A 142 9.91 -4.92 -7.20
N PRO A 143 10.31 -6.12 -7.68
CA PRO A 143 9.69 -6.73 -8.85
C PRO A 143 8.21 -7.08 -8.63
N LEU A 144 7.80 -7.46 -7.41
CA LEU A 144 6.41 -7.77 -7.09
C LEU A 144 5.53 -6.52 -7.17
N TYR A 145 6.01 -5.37 -6.67
CA TYR A 145 5.27 -4.10 -6.81
C TYR A 145 5.09 -3.72 -8.28
N ARG A 146 6.15 -3.84 -9.10
CA ARG A 146 6.09 -3.54 -10.54
C ARG A 146 5.11 -4.45 -11.27
N GLN A 147 5.06 -5.71 -10.91
CA GLN A 147 4.12 -6.68 -11.49
C GLN A 147 2.67 -6.41 -11.07
N ALA A 148 2.45 -5.99 -9.84
CA ALA A 148 1.11 -5.69 -9.32
C ALA A 148 0.57 -4.32 -9.73
N ALA A 149 1.41 -3.41 -10.23
CA ALA A 149 1.05 -2.04 -10.52
C ALA A 149 0.32 -1.89 -11.87
N ASP A 150 -0.81 -1.20 -11.86
CA ASP A 150 -1.43 -0.64 -13.07
C ASP A 150 -0.76 0.69 -13.46
N LEU A 151 -0.33 1.46 -12.46
CA LEU A 151 0.33 2.76 -12.61
C LEU A 151 1.55 2.82 -11.70
N THR A 152 2.60 3.51 -12.15
CA THR A 152 3.80 3.77 -11.35
C THR A 152 4.01 5.26 -11.20
N LEU A 153 4.18 5.71 -9.97
CA LEU A 153 4.50 7.08 -9.60
C LEU A 153 5.94 7.14 -9.07
N ASP A 154 6.82 7.79 -9.80
CA ASP A 154 8.19 8.03 -9.35
C ASP A 154 8.21 9.10 -8.26
N ILE A 155 8.60 8.71 -7.04
CA ILE A 155 8.64 9.58 -5.87
C ILE A 155 10.05 10.06 -5.51
N ARG A 156 11.07 9.65 -6.26
CA ARG A 156 12.48 9.99 -6.00
C ARG A 156 12.72 11.49 -6.09
N ASN A 157 13.45 12.02 -5.12
CA ASN A 157 13.83 13.45 -5.07
C ASN A 157 12.64 14.43 -5.09
N LYS A 158 11.47 14.00 -4.61
CA LYS A 158 10.26 14.82 -4.54
C LYS A 158 9.80 15.00 -3.10
N SER A 159 9.20 16.16 -2.82
CA SER A 159 8.51 16.38 -1.55
C SER A 159 7.19 15.57 -1.51
N PHE A 160 6.66 15.33 -0.31
CA PHE A 160 5.33 14.70 -0.19
C PHE A 160 4.21 15.52 -0.85
N GLU A 161 4.36 16.83 -0.88
CA GLU A 161 3.42 17.75 -1.53
C GLU A 161 3.47 17.56 -3.03
N ASP A 162 4.66 17.59 -3.66
CA ASP A 162 4.84 17.35 -5.08
C ASP A 162 4.29 15.98 -5.50
N VAL A 163 4.60 14.94 -4.73
CA VAL A 163 4.08 13.58 -4.96
C VAL A 163 2.55 13.56 -4.92
N SER A 164 1.93 14.31 -3.99
CA SER A 164 0.47 14.39 -3.88
C SER A 164 -0.17 15.06 -5.09
N TYR A 165 0.41 16.16 -5.59
CA TYR A 165 -0.06 16.84 -6.80
C TYR A 165 0.13 15.99 -8.06
N LEU A 166 1.31 15.40 -8.26
CA LEU A 166 1.58 14.51 -9.40
C LEU A 166 0.66 13.28 -9.41
N CYS A 167 0.40 12.71 -8.23
CA CYS A 167 -0.54 11.60 -8.10
C CYS A 167 -1.96 12.03 -8.50
N ALA A 168 -2.42 13.17 -7.99
CA ALA A 168 -3.75 13.70 -8.29
C ALA A 168 -3.91 13.97 -9.79
N GLU A 169 -2.93 14.63 -10.43
CA GLU A 169 -2.91 14.87 -11.87
C GLU A 169 -2.98 13.57 -12.67
N MET A 170 -2.09 12.61 -12.36
CA MET A 170 -2.07 11.29 -13.01
C MET A 170 -3.40 10.55 -12.89
N LEU A 171 -4.08 10.63 -11.75
CA LEU A 171 -5.36 9.94 -11.52
C LEU A 171 -6.51 10.65 -12.23
N LEU A 172 -6.52 11.99 -12.26
CA LEU A 172 -7.52 12.80 -13.01
C LEU A 172 -7.44 12.55 -14.49
N GLU A 173 -6.23 12.58 -15.08
CA GLU A 173 -6.03 12.31 -16.51
C GLU A 173 -6.56 10.94 -16.96
N ARG A 174 -6.69 10.00 -16.02
CA ARG A 174 -7.22 8.65 -16.26
C ARG A 174 -8.69 8.47 -15.85
N GLY A 175 -9.32 9.53 -15.36
CA GLY A 175 -10.72 9.49 -14.92
C GLY A 175 -10.93 8.57 -13.71
N LEU A 176 -9.94 8.50 -12.79
CA LEU A 176 -9.99 7.67 -11.60
C LEU A 176 -10.39 8.45 -10.32
N LEU A 177 -10.42 9.77 -10.40
CA LEU A 177 -10.85 10.69 -9.33
C LEU A 177 -12.07 11.49 -9.74
#